data_baefcd75d5fe9c70630c851c5c3cfee6
#
_entry.id   baefcd75d5fe9c70630c851c5c3cfee6
#
_cell.length_a   1.000
_cell.length_b   1.000
_cell.length_c   1.000
_cell.angle_alpha   90.00
_cell.angle_beta   90.00
_cell.angle_gamma   90.00
#
_symmetry.space_group_name_H-M   'P 1'
#
loop_
_entity.id
_entity.type
_entity.pdbx_description
1 polymer ?
#
loop_
_entity_poly.entity_id
_entity_poly.type
_entity_poly.pdbx_seq_one_letter_code
_entity_poly.pdbx_strand_id
1 'polypeptide(L)'
;MEDYKATTRNGHQLIDFYDPDANTLDIRSNGLYPSNVLSNLCSNGFRFDGVLCGSMEGFLQSLKQQEKNKQLQICQMKGGNARKHSVTSWQTDQIVWWKGQAYDRQSDDYQKLIRRAYQAMFDQSERFRAALMQTRGITLIHSSGEENPYKTILTKQEFCTILTEIRDNYDKRDKGIVRKKRVFVDMDNVLVDFESGLVQVSEEVKQEYEGRLDEIPGLFGLMKPMPGAIDAMHELQKHYDLFILSTAPWKNPSAWSDKVSWVTKYLDDVFHKRMVITHRKDLCQGDYLIDDRGKNGTSEFAGEWIEFGSERFPDWNNVLEYLNAKEQ
;
A
#
# COMPACT_ATOMS: atom_id res chain seq x y z
N MET A 1 -17.10 13.06 -33.02
CA MET A 1 -15.77 13.62 -32.71
C MET A 1 -15.99 14.64 -31.61
N GLU A 2 -15.84 14.22 -30.36
CA GLU A 2 -15.92 15.14 -29.21
C GLU A 2 -14.58 15.82 -29.07
N ASP A 3 -14.61 17.18 -29.11
CA ASP A 3 -13.45 18.04 -28.95
C ASP A 3 -12.78 17.76 -27.59
N TYR A 4 -11.59 17.20 -27.60
CA TYR A 4 -10.71 17.07 -26.44
C TYR A 4 -10.36 18.49 -25.97
N LYS A 5 -11.05 18.98 -24.94
CA LYS A 5 -10.70 20.24 -24.27
C LYS A 5 -9.32 20.10 -23.66
N ALA A 6 -8.36 20.81 -24.25
CA ALA A 6 -7.00 20.91 -23.73
C ALA A 6 -7.03 21.36 -22.25
N THR A 7 -6.63 20.51 -21.35
CA THR A 7 -6.52 20.83 -19.93
C THR A 7 -5.32 21.73 -19.72
N THR A 8 -5.52 22.94 -19.19
CA THR A 8 -4.44 23.86 -18.87
C THR A 8 -4.01 23.71 -17.41
N ARG A 9 -2.71 23.69 -17.14
CA ARG A 9 -2.14 23.80 -15.80
C ARG A 9 -1.22 25.03 -15.77
N ASN A 10 -1.49 25.96 -14.86
CA ASN A 10 -0.75 27.24 -14.75
C ASN A 10 -0.66 28.01 -16.08
N GLY A 11 -1.74 28.04 -16.88
CA GLY A 11 -1.77 28.75 -18.15
C GLY A 11 -1.03 28.09 -19.33
N HIS A 12 -0.45 26.91 -19.13
CA HIS A 12 0.23 26.15 -20.19
C HIS A 12 -0.65 25.01 -20.67
N GLN A 13 -0.77 24.86 -21.99
CA GLN A 13 -1.44 23.74 -22.63
C GLN A 13 -0.70 22.43 -22.33
N LEU A 14 -1.43 21.42 -21.86
CA LEU A 14 -0.90 20.07 -21.72
C LEU A 14 -1.00 19.35 -23.07
N ILE A 15 0.05 18.64 -23.45
CA ILE A 15 0.20 17.96 -24.74
C ILE A 15 0.22 16.45 -24.49
N ASP A 16 -0.47 15.70 -25.34
CA ASP A 16 -0.31 14.25 -25.35
C ASP A 16 1.02 13.88 -26.03
N PHE A 17 1.87 13.16 -25.29
CA PHE A 17 3.16 12.67 -25.77
C PHE A 17 3.18 11.15 -25.93
N TYR A 18 2.03 10.51 -26.01
CA TYR A 18 1.92 9.10 -26.35
C TYR A 18 1.82 8.93 -27.87
N ASP A 19 2.70 8.09 -28.41
CA ASP A 19 2.68 7.66 -29.81
C ASP A 19 2.13 6.23 -29.86
N PRO A 20 0.90 6.03 -30.36
CA PRO A 20 0.31 4.70 -30.44
C PRO A 20 0.96 3.79 -31.51
N ASP A 21 1.52 4.35 -32.57
CA ASP A 21 2.14 3.58 -33.67
C ASP A 21 3.49 3.00 -33.22
N ALA A 22 4.28 3.81 -32.51
CA ALA A 22 5.55 3.38 -31.92
C ALA A 22 5.39 2.72 -30.55
N ASN A 23 4.20 2.77 -29.93
CA ASN A 23 3.92 2.38 -28.56
C ASN A 23 4.93 2.99 -27.56
N THR A 24 5.15 4.31 -27.67
CA THR A 24 6.07 5.05 -26.83
C THR A 24 5.38 6.18 -26.07
N LEU A 25 5.88 6.47 -24.87
CA LEU A 25 5.47 7.63 -24.07
C LEU A 25 6.70 8.51 -23.78
N ASP A 26 6.69 9.75 -24.29
CA ASP A 26 7.74 10.72 -23.96
C ASP A 26 7.41 11.40 -22.62
N ILE A 27 8.31 11.26 -21.64
CA ILE A 27 8.15 11.83 -20.31
C ILE A 27 8.47 13.31 -20.31
N ARG A 28 7.44 14.15 -20.18
CA ARG A 28 7.53 15.62 -20.25
C ARG A 28 6.72 16.27 -19.14
N SER A 29 7.25 17.35 -18.55
CA SER A 29 6.55 18.07 -17.47
C SER A 29 5.28 18.80 -17.92
N ASN A 30 5.18 19.12 -19.20
CA ASN A 30 3.99 19.70 -19.84
C ASN A 30 3.13 18.64 -20.56
N GLY A 31 3.39 17.37 -20.33
CA GLY A 31 2.59 16.27 -20.88
C GLY A 31 1.27 16.06 -20.13
N LEU A 32 0.34 15.35 -20.78
CA LEU A 32 -0.82 14.78 -20.10
C LEU A 32 -0.38 13.70 -19.11
N TYR A 33 -1.30 13.28 -18.24
CA TYR A 33 -1.09 12.12 -17.39
C TYR A 33 -0.96 10.86 -18.26
N PRO A 34 0.01 9.95 -18.00
CA PRO A 34 0.92 9.89 -16.85
C PRO A 34 2.27 10.64 -17.05
N SER A 35 2.58 11.13 -18.27
CA SER A 35 3.86 11.74 -18.64
C SER A 35 4.31 12.85 -17.67
N ASN A 36 3.43 13.79 -17.34
CA ASN A 36 3.74 14.92 -16.45
C ASN A 36 4.03 14.49 -15.00
N VAL A 37 3.41 13.42 -14.53
CA VAL A 37 3.61 12.89 -13.17
C VAL A 37 4.94 12.16 -13.07
N LEU A 38 5.37 11.50 -14.14
CA LEU A 38 6.64 10.78 -14.19
C LEU A 38 7.86 11.73 -14.33
N SER A 39 7.65 12.95 -14.75
CA SER A 39 8.73 13.95 -14.86
C SER A 39 9.38 14.23 -13.50
N ASN A 40 10.72 14.32 -13.47
CA ASN A 40 11.50 14.69 -12.28
C ASN A 40 11.09 16.04 -11.68
N LEU A 41 10.51 16.92 -12.52
CA LEU A 41 9.99 18.22 -12.10
C LEU A 41 8.65 18.13 -11.34
N CYS A 42 7.97 17.00 -11.37
CA CYS A 42 6.74 16.80 -10.62
C CYS A 42 7.03 16.76 -9.10
N SER A 43 6.12 17.36 -8.32
CA SER A 43 6.22 17.39 -6.85
C SER A 43 5.80 16.06 -6.23
N ASN A 44 6.51 14.98 -6.56
CA ASN A 44 6.38 13.67 -5.93
C ASN A 44 7.33 13.64 -4.73
N GLY A 45 6.86 14.12 -3.56
CA GLY A 45 7.68 14.16 -2.35
C GLY A 45 7.93 12.77 -1.77
N PHE A 46 9.14 12.56 -1.22
CA PHE A 46 9.53 11.30 -0.58
C PHE A 46 10.62 11.53 0.46
N ARG A 47 10.88 10.56 1.33
CA ARG A 47 12.03 10.54 2.24
C ARG A 47 13.09 9.58 1.72
N PHE A 48 14.34 10.05 1.69
CA PHE A 48 15.48 9.24 1.28
C PHE A 48 16.64 9.41 2.26
N ASP A 49 17.15 8.31 2.81
CA ASP A 49 18.19 8.27 3.84
C ASP A 49 17.92 9.27 5.01
N GLY A 50 16.63 9.38 5.41
CA GLY A 50 16.17 10.28 6.47
C GLY A 50 15.91 11.73 6.03
N VAL A 51 16.24 12.12 4.80
CA VAL A 51 16.06 13.48 4.25
C VAL A 51 14.74 13.58 3.51
N LEU A 52 14.01 14.69 3.71
CA LEU A 52 12.81 14.99 2.93
C LEU A 52 13.22 15.56 1.57
N CYS A 53 12.81 14.90 0.49
CA CYS A 53 12.98 15.33 -0.89
C CYS A 53 11.64 15.88 -1.40
N GLY A 54 11.60 17.14 -1.86
CA GLY A 54 10.38 17.78 -2.37
C GLY A 54 9.99 17.32 -3.78
N SER A 55 10.97 16.78 -4.52
CA SER A 55 10.83 16.21 -5.86
C SER A 55 12.09 15.41 -6.21
N MET A 56 12.04 14.59 -7.23
CA MET A 56 13.26 13.92 -7.76
C MET A 56 14.26 14.96 -8.30
N GLU A 57 13.80 16.02 -8.94
CA GLU A 57 14.68 17.11 -9.36
C GLU A 57 15.38 17.77 -8.17
N GLY A 58 14.69 17.98 -7.05
CA GLY A 58 15.29 18.49 -5.81
C GLY A 58 16.42 17.62 -5.32
N PHE A 59 16.23 16.31 -5.30
CA PHE A 59 17.26 15.35 -4.96
C PHE A 59 18.44 15.43 -5.94
N LEU A 60 18.20 15.34 -7.25
CA LEU A 60 19.22 15.36 -8.28
C LEU A 60 20.06 16.66 -8.25
N GLN A 61 19.43 17.82 -8.12
CA GLN A 61 20.15 19.08 -8.03
C GLN A 61 20.94 19.22 -6.72
N SER A 62 20.45 18.63 -5.64
CA SER A 62 21.13 18.63 -4.34
C SER A 62 22.47 17.87 -4.37
N LEU A 63 22.57 16.80 -5.17
CA LEU A 63 23.81 16.03 -5.33
C LEU A 63 24.99 16.86 -5.87
N LYS A 64 24.73 17.99 -6.54
CA LYS A 64 25.72 18.89 -7.08
C LYS A 64 26.32 19.85 -6.02
N GLN A 65 25.89 19.72 -4.78
CA GLN A 65 26.29 20.61 -3.67
C GLN A 65 27.05 19.79 -2.62
N GLN A 66 28.29 20.20 -2.34
CA GLN A 66 29.09 19.61 -1.26
C GLN A 66 28.66 20.13 0.11
N GLU A 67 28.26 21.41 0.19
CA GLU A 67 27.85 22.06 1.44
C GLU A 67 26.51 21.50 1.91
N LYS A 68 26.49 20.90 3.11
CA LYS A 68 25.39 20.10 3.66
C LYS A 68 24.08 20.89 3.78
N ASN A 69 24.15 22.14 4.29
CA ASN A 69 22.91 22.90 4.50
C ASN A 69 22.28 23.30 3.18
N LYS A 70 23.10 23.71 2.21
CA LYS A 70 22.65 24.05 0.86
C LYS A 70 22.11 22.82 0.14
N GLN A 71 22.75 21.64 0.30
CA GLN A 71 22.27 20.38 -0.22
C GLN A 71 20.87 20.07 0.30
N LEU A 72 20.64 20.17 1.62
CA LEU A 72 19.35 19.90 2.25
C LEU A 72 18.26 20.88 1.79
N GLN A 73 18.58 22.17 1.68
CA GLN A 73 17.65 23.19 1.19
C GLN A 73 17.17 22.90 -0.23
N ILE A 74 18.10 22.57 -1.14
CA ILE A 74 17.76 22.25 -2.54
C ILE A 74 16.97 20.96 -2.64
N CYS A 75 17.34 19.93 -1.86
CA CYS A 75 16.66 18.64 -1.84
C CYS A 75 15.17 18.78 -1.51
N GLN A 76 14.81 19.67 -0.60
CA GLN A 76 13.42 19.91 -0.18
C GLN A 76 12.59 20.71 -1.21
N MET A 77 13.22 21.26 -2.23
CA MET A 77 12.53 22.09 -3.22
C MET A 77 11.70 21.25 -4.19
N LYS A 78 10.62 21.87 -4.67
CA LYS A 78 9.83 21.33 -5.79
C LYS A 78 10.54 21.59 -7.13
N GLY A 79 10.36 20.70 -8.09
CA GLY A 79 11.14 20.55 -9.31
C GLY A 79 11.57 21.83 -10.04
N GLY A 80 10.62 22.70 -10.43
CA GLY A 80 10.97 23.93 -11.13
C GLY A 80 11.86 24.90 -10.34
N ASN A 81 11.69 24.95 -9.01
CA ASN A 81 12.53 25.76 -8.13
C ASN A 81 13.90 25.12 -7.93
N ALA A 82 13.96 23.80 -7.72
CA ALA A 82 15.21 23.08 -7.60
C ALA A 82 16.11 23.25 -8.86
N ARG A 83 15.51 23.19 -10.03
CA ARG A 83 16.22 23.35 -11.32
C ARG A 83 16.98 24.68 -11.43
N LYS A 84 16.47 25.75 -10.81
CA LYS A 84 17.14 27.08 -10.81
C LYS A 84 18.46 27.07 -10.03
N HIS A 85 18.71 26.08 -9.18
CA HIS A 85 19.93 25.90 -8.40
C HIS A 85 20.94 24.94 -9.06
N SER A 86 20.75 24.64 -10.35
CA SER A 86 21.68 23.79 -11.11
C SER A 86 23.05 24.48 -11.21
N VAL A 87 24.10 23.72 -10.91
CA VAL A 87 25.50 24.12 -11.06
C VAL A 87 26.23 23.11 -11.91
N THR A 88 27.32 23.53 -12.56
CA THR A 88 28.11 22.70 -13.47
C THR A 88 29.53 22.41 -12.97
N SER A 89 29.90 22.92 -11.79
CA SER A 89 31.25 22.71 -11.22
C SER A 89 31.64 21.23 -11.07
N TRP A 90 30.69 20.37 -10.77
CA TRP A 90 30.87 18.92 -10.62
C TRP A 90 31.33 18.26 -11.96
N GLN A 91 31.13 18.90 -13.11
CA GLN A 91 31.52 18.34 -14.42
C GLN A 91 33.02 18.31 -14.61
N THR A 92 33.79 19.09 -13.84
CA THR A 92 35.24 19.15 -13.92
C THR A 92 35.92 17.91 -13.36
N ASP A 93 35.46 17.46 -12.19
CA ASP A 93 36.01 16.31 -11.46
C ASP A 93 35.12 15.08 -11.48
N GLN A 94 33.88 15.23 -12.00
CA GLN A 94 32.84 14.21 -12.02
C GLN A 94 32.40 13.74 -10.62
N ILE A 95 32.63 14.57 -9.59
CA ILE A 95 32.27 14.25 -8.21
C ILE A 95 30.96 14.91 -7.82
N VAL A 96 30.04 14.12 -7.26
CA VAL A 96 28.77 14.53 -6.67
C VAL A 96 28.71 14.07 -5.21
N TRP A 97 27.79 14.64 -4.42
CA TRP A 97 27.81 14.50 -2.98
C TRP A 97 26.43 14.09 -2.44
N TRP A 98 26.42 13.16 -1.50
CA TRP A 98 25.21 12.86 -0.72
C TRP A 98 25.55 12.64 0.75
N LYS A 99 24.98 13.48 1.64
CA LYS A 99 25.17 13.42 3.10
C LYS A 99 26.66 13.40 3.52
N GLY A 100 27.49 14.15 2.84
CA GLY A 100 28.92 14.23 3.12
C GLY A 100 29.78 13.16 2.45
N GLN A 101 29.19 12.17 1.79
CA GLN A 101 29.90 11.18 1.00
C GLN A 101 30.03 11.65 -0.46
N ALA A 102 31.24 11.51 -0.99
CA ALA A 102 31.54 11.76 -2.40
C ALA A 102 31.21 10.52 -3.24
N TYR A 103 30.71 10.73 -4.44
CA TYR A 103 30.43 9.71 -5.43
C TYR A 103 31.03 10.14 -6.77
N ASP A 104 31.78 9.27 -7.41
CA ASP A 104 32.13 9.45 -8.83
C ASP A 104 30.86 9.24 -9.65
N ARG A 105 30.49 10.22 -10.49
CA ARG A 105 29.31 10.19 -11.34
C ARG A 105 29.29 8.97 -12.27
N GLN A 106 30.44 8.45 -12.66
CA GLN A 106 30.56 7.32 -13.56
C GLN A 106 30.60 5.96 -12.85
N SER A 107 30.53 5.94 -11.50
CA SER A 107 30.65 4.71 -10.71
C SER A 107 29.33 3.95 -10.58
N ASP A 108 29.43 2.65 -10.36
CA ASP A 108 28.29 1.79 -10.01
C ASP A 108 27.62 2.22 -8.69
N ASP A 109 28.40 2.75 -7.74
CA ASP A 109 27.85 3.20 -6.45
C ASP A 109 26.96 4.43 -6.61
N TYR A 110 27.31 5.33 -7.54
CA TYR A 110 26.41 6.41 -7.94
C TYR A 110 25.13 5.87 -8.59
N GLN A 111 25.23 4.92 -9.50
CA GLN A 111 24.08 4.31 -10.14
C GLN A 111 23.15 3.62 -9.10
N LYS A 112 23.72 2.94 -8.12
CA LYS A 112 22.96 2.35 -7.01
C LYS A 112 22.26 3.43 -6.16
N LEU A 113 22.93 4.55 -5.87
CA LEU A 113 22.36 5.68 -5.13
C LEU A 113 21.11 6.23 -5.85
N ILE A 114 21.21 6.49 -7.15
CA ILE A 114 20.10 7.01 -7.95
C ILE A 114 18.92 6.00 -7.98
N ARG A 115 19.19 4.72 -8.24
CA ARG A 115 18.16 3.66 -8.26
C ARG A 115 17.44 3.54 -6.91
N ARG A 116 18.17 3.61 -5.80
CA ARG A 116 17.56 3.61 -4.45
C ARG A 116 16.65 4.81 -4.22
N ALA A 117 17.03 6.00 -4.69
CA ALA A 117 16.22 7.20 -4.55
C ALA A 117 14.91 7.10 -5.36
N TYR A 118 14.97 6.61 -6.61
CA TYR A 118 13.77 6.36 -7.43
C TYR A 118 12.88 5.28 -6.80
N GLN A 119 13.46 4.21 -6.28
CA GLN A 119 12.71 3.18 -5.58
C GLN A 119 12.00 3.75 -4.33
N ALA A 120 12.70 4.57 -3.55
CA ALA A 120 12.11 5.22 -2.38
C ALA A 120 10.94 6.16 -2.76
N MET A 121 11.04 6.88 -3.87
CA MET A 121 9.96 7.71 -4.39
C MET A 121 8.78 6.85 -4.86
N PHE A 122 9.03 5.77 -5.55
CA PHE A 122 8.00 4.81 -6.00
C PHE A 122 7.24 4.20 -4.82
N ASP A 123 7.96 3.78 -3.79
CA ASP A 123 7.36 3.13 -2.61
C ASP A 123 6.48 4.10 -1.80
N GLN A 124 6.83 5.39 -1.76
CA GLN A 124 6.19 6.38 -0.89
C GLN A 124 5.18 7.28 -1.62
N SER A 125 5.32 7.50 -2.93
CA SER A 125 4.41 8.34 -3.71
C SER A 125 3.40 7.49 -4.48
N GLU A 126 2.20 7.32 -3.92
CA GLU A 126 1.10 6.60 -4.59
C GLU A 126 0.80 7.16 -5.98
N ARG A 127 0.81 8.50 -6.11
CA ARG A 127 0.58 9.18 -7.39
C ARG A 127 1.65 8.82 -8.43
N PHE A 128 2.93 8.80 -8.05
CA PHE A 128 4.02 8.41 -8.94
C PHE A 128 3.92 6.93 -9.31
N ARG A 129 3.69 6.07 -8.33
CA ARG A 129 3.49 4.64 -8.53
C ARG A 129 2.34 4.36 -9.50
N ALA A 130 1.17 4.94 -9.27
CA ALA A 130 0.01 4.77 -10.14
C ALA A 130 0.29 5.22 -11.58
N ALA A 131 0.98 6.36 -11.75
CA ALA A 131 1.37 6.85 -13.07
C ALA A 131 2.35 5.90 -13.79
N LEU A 132 3.35 5.38 -13.06
CA LEU A 132 4.32 4.46 -13.65
C LEU A 132 3.67 3.12 -14.03
N MET A 133 2.78 2.61 -13.19
CA MET A 133 2.10 1.34 -13.46
C MET A 133 1.11 1.43 -14.65
N GLN A 134 0.59 2.60 -14.98
CA GLN A 134 -0.19 2.80 -16.22
C GLN A 134 0.63 2.67 -17.50
N THR A 135 1.94 2.76 -17.43
CA THR A 135 2.82 2.62 -18.60
C THR A 135 3.25 1.17 -18.88
N ARG A 136 2.57 0.17 -18.27
CA ARG A 136 2.85 -1.25 -18.56
C ARG A 136 2.77 -1.55 -20.06
N GLY A 137 3.78 -2.22 -20.59
CA GLY A 137 3.87 -2.56 -22.01
C GLY A 137 4.23 -1.38 -22.94
N ILE A 138 4.37 -0.15 -22.40
CA ILE A 138 4.74 1.04 -23.17
C ILE A 138 6.26 1.29 -23.02
N THR A 139 6.92 1.62 -24.11
CA THR A 139 8.31 2.06 -24.10
C THR A 139 8.41 3.50 -23.61
N LEU A 140 9.18 3.73 -22.54
CA LEU A 140 9.42 5.07 -22.00
C LEU A 140 10.57 5.73 -22.73
N ILE A 141 10.38 6.97 -23.16
CA ILE A 141 11.42 7.82 -23.75
C ILE A 141 11.47 9.19 -23.06
N HIS A 142 12.56 9.92 -23.22
CA HIS A 142 12.75 11.28 -22.72
C HIS A 142 13.51 12.14 -23.74
N SER A 143 12.80 12.61 -24.75
CA SER A 143 13.40 13.25 -25.91
C SER A 143 14.15 14.56 -25.59
N SER A 144 13.80 15.25 -24.49
CA SER A 144 14.45 16.51 -24.07
C SER A 144 15.65 16.31 -23.12
N GLY A 145 15.99 15.06 -22.78
CA GLY A 145 17.10 14.77 -21.90
C GLY A 145 18.47 14.84 -22.58
N GLU A 146 19.53 15.04 -21.78
CA GLU A 146 20.92 14.96 -22.23
C GLU A 146 21.37 13.48 -22.29
N GLU A 147 22.19 13.15 -23.27
CA GLU A 147 22.74 11.79 -23.46
C GLU A 147 24.13 11.60 -22.85
N ASN A 148 24.89 12.68 -22.81
CA ASN A 148 26.29 12.61 -22.38
C ASN A 148 26.39 12.56 -20.84
N PRO A 149 26.86 11.44 -20.24
CA PRO A 149 26.94 11.29 -18.79
C PRO A 149 27.93 12.26 -18.12
N TYR A 150 28.90 12.79 -18.88
CA TYR A 150 29.82 13.81 -18.36
C TYR A 150 29.20 15.21 -18.26
N LYS A 151 28.07 15.44 -18.93
CA LYS A 151 27.35 16.72 -18.94
C LYS A 151 26.09 16.73 -18.12
N THR A 152 25.54 15.56 -17.78
CA THR A 152 24.34 15.44 -16.98
C THR A 152 24.51 14.47 -15.82
N ILE A 153 23.87 14.80 -14.74
CA ILE A 153 23.80 13.96 -13.54
C ILE A 153 22.89 12.74 -13.73
N LEU A 154 22.00 12.77 -14.71
CA LEU A 154 21.16 11.66 -15.13
C LEU A 154 20.91 11.77 -16.63
N THR A 155 21.36 10.79 -17.39
CA THR A 155 21.08 10.74 -18.84
C THR A 155 19.63 10.34 -19.09
N LYS A 156 19.10 10.68 -20.26
CA LYS A 156 17.76 10.26 -20.66
C LYS A 156 17.60 8.73 -20.70
N GLN A 157 18.66 8.02 -21.08
CA GLN A 157 18.66 6.56 -21.09
C GLN A 157 18.62 5.98 -19.68
N GLU A 158 19.49 6.44 -18.76
CA GLU A 158 19.49 6.02 -17.35
C GLU A 158 18.12 6.24 -16.73
N PHE A 159 17.51 7.41 -16.96
CA PHE A 159 16.20 7.77 -16.46
C PHE A 159 15.12 6.78 -16.91
N CYS A 160 14.98 6.56 -18.21
CA CYS A 160 13.98 5.65 -18.75
C CYS A 160 14.22 4.20 -18.33
N THR A 161 15.50 3.77 -18.27
CA THR A 161 15.88 2.42 -17.82
C THR A 161 15.49 2.20 -16.37
N ILE A 162 15.80 3.15 -15.47
CA ILE A 162 15.43 3.04 -14.04
C ILE A 162 13.92 2.90 -13.87
N LEU A 163 13.13 3.73 -14.56
CA LEU A 163 11.67 3.65 -14.46
C LEU A 163 11.13 2.31 -14.99
N THR A 164 11.64 1.86 -16.12
CA THR A 164 11.27 0.58 -16.72
C THR A 164 11.60 -0.59 -15.78
N GLU A 165 12.80 -0.60 -15.20
CA GLU A 165 13.22 -1.63 -14.25
C GLU A 165 12.36 -1.65 -12.98
N ILE A 166 12.05 -0.49 -12.41
CA ILE A 166 11.16 -0.39 -11.22
C ILE A 166 9.78 -0.94 -11.55
N ARG A 167 9.19 -0.53 -12.67
CA ARG A 167 7.89 -0.99 -13.15
C ARG A 167 7.88 -2.50 -13.36
N ASP A 168 8.82 -3.02 -14.13
CA ASP A 168 8.86 -4.42 -14.54
C ASP A 168 9.24 -5.34 -13.37
N ASN A 169 10.08 -4.85 -12.43
CA ASN A 169 10.40 -5.57 -11.21
C ASN A 169 9.25 -5.53 -10.19
N TYR A 170 8.43 -4.48 -10.19
CA TYR A 170 7.22 -4.46 -9.36
C TYR A 170 6.28 -5.58 -9.77
N ASP A 171 6.04 -5.73 -11.07
CA ASP A 171 5.21 -6.82 -11.60
C ASP A 171 5.82 -8.21 -11.33
N LYS A 172 7.15 -8.33 -11.31
CA LYS A 172 7.86 -9.58 -10.92
C LYS A 172 7.83 -9.81 -9.41
N ARG A 173 7.92 -8.75 -8.61
CA ARG A 173 7.77 -8.82 -7.14
C ARG A 173 6.32 -9.12 -6.76
N ASP A 174 5.36 -8.56 -7.47
CA ASP A 174 3.93 -8.86 -7.29
C ASP A 174 3.60 -10.31 -7.73
N LYS A 175 4.35 -10.86 -8.70
CA LYS A 175 4.28 -12.29 -9.09
C LYS A 175 5.20 -13.19 -8.26
N GLY A 176 6.16 -12.65 -7.52
CA GLY A 176 7.14 -13.37 -6.70
C GLY A 176 7.05 -13.08 -5.20
N ILE A 177 6.45 -11.97 -4.78
CA ILE A 177 5.76 -11.86 -3.51
C ILE A 177 4.41 -12.52 -3.80
N VAL A 178 4.30 -13.78 -3.43
CA VAL A 178 2.99 -14.37 -3.13
C VAL A 178 2.37 -13.41 -2.13
N ARG A 179 1.56 -12.45 -2.62
CA ARG A 179 0.74 -11.61 -1.75
C ARG A 179 -0.06 -12.61 -0.96
N LYS A 180 0.22 -12.69 0.33
CA LYS A 180 -0.57 -13.55 1.20
C LYS A 180 -2.03 -13.27 0.89
N LYS A 181 -2.77 -14.28 0.54
CA LYS A 181 -4.20 -14.15 0.32
C LYS A 181 -4.83 -13.57 1.57
N ARG A 182 -5.75 -12.65 1.40
CA ARG A 182 -6.43 -12.00 2.52
C ARG A 182 -7.56 -12.85 3.02
N VAL A 183 -7.51 -13.15 4.32
CA VAL A 183 -8.56 -13.86 5.03
C VAL A 183 -9.19 -12.91 6.02
N PHE A 184 -10.49 -12.71 5.87
CA PHE A 184 -11.32 -12.08 6.87
C PHE A 184 -11.91 -13.13 7.81
N VAL A 185 -11.96 -12.83 9.10
CA VAL A 185 -12.46 -13.73 10.14
C VAL A 185 -13.51 -12.98 10.96
N ASP A 186 -14.73 -13.54 11.05
CA ASP A 186 -15.74 -13.00 11.96
C ASP A 186 -15.39 -13.32 13.42
N MET A 187 -16.07 -12.66 14.35
CA MET A 187 -15.83 -12.90 15.77
C MET A 187 -16.87 -13.85 16.38
N ASP A 188 -18.15 -13.50 16.28
CA ASP A 188 -19.22 -14.19 17.03
C ASP A 188 -19.41 -15.61 16.51
N ASN A 189 -19.31 -16.60 17.38
CA ASN A 189 -19.33 -18.04 17.08
C ASN A 189 -18.24 -18.55 16.11
N VAL A 190 -17.25 -17.72 15.81
CA VAL A 190 -16.09 -18.06 14.98
C VAL A 190 -14.82 -17.95 15.82
N LEU A 191 -14.45 -16.75 16.28
CA LEU A 191 -13.32 -16.52 17.20
C LEU A 191 -13.74 -16.60 18.66
N VAL A 192 -14.98 -16.19 18.99
CA VAL A 192 -15.53 -16.13 20.34
C VAL A 192 -16.73 -17.05 20.48
N ASP A 193 -16.80 -17.73 21.60
CA ASP A 193 -17.95 -18.55 22.02
C ASP A 193 -18.99 -17.64 22.71
N PHE A 194 -20.08 -17.33 21.98
CA PHE A 194 -21.14 -16.45 22.44
C PHE A 194 -21.80 -16.97 23.72
N GLU A 195 -22.06 -18.28 23.80
CA GLU A 195 -22.70 -18.92 24.98
C GLU A 195 -21.83 -18.78 26.24
N SER A 196 -20.49 -18.80 26.08
CA SER A 196 -19.57 -18.63 27.21
C SER A 196 -19.68 -17.25 27.89
N GLY A 197 -20.11 -16.24 27.14
CA GLY A 197 -20.43 -14.92 27.67
C GLY A 197 -21.78 -14.93 28.41
N LEU A 198 -22.79 -15.54 27.82
CA LEU A 198 -24.15 -15.63 28.43
C LEU A 198 -24.20 -16.37 29.76
N VAL A 199 -23.36 -17.40 29.93
CA VAL A 199 -23.27 -18.13 31.22
C VAL A 199 -22.85 -17.23 32.39
N GLN A 200 -22.18 -16.11 32.10
CA GLN A 200 -21.70 -15.15 33.09
C GLN A 200 -22.71 -14.04 33.41
N VAL A 201 -23.84 -13.99 32.69
CA VAL A 201 -24.93 -13.01 32.88
C VAL A 201 -26.00 -13.60 33.78
N SER A 202 -26.55 -12.80 34.72
CA SER A 202 -27.61 -13.26 35.60
C SER A 202 -28.93 -13.54 34.84
N GLU A 203 -29.74 -14.44 35.39
CA GLU A 203 -31.03 -14.80 34.76
C GLU A 203 -31.99 -13.62 34.66
N GLU A 204 -31.94 -12.69 35.62
CA GLU A 204 -32.77 -11.48 35.60
C GLU A 204 -32.44 -10.60 34.38
N VAL A 205 -31.14 -10.42 34.09
CA VAL A 205 -30.69 -9.65 32.93
C VAL A 205 -31.03 -10.39 31.62
N LYS A 206 -30.89 -11.72 31.56
CA LYS A 206 -31.29 -12.50 30.38
C LYS A 206 -32.78 -12.38 30.10
N GLN A 207 -33.61 -12.36 31.12
CA GLN A 207 -35.06 -12.16 30.98
C GLN A 207 -35.40 -10.75 30.48
N GLU A 208 -34.73 -9.72 30.98
CA GLU A 208 -34.87 -8.34 30.49
C GLU A 208 -34.56 -8.21 29.00
N TYR A 209 -33.55 -8.95 28.53
CA TYR A 209 -33.09 -8.95 27.13
C TYR A 209 -33.57 -10.15 26.34
N GLU A 210 -34.66 -10.81 26.73
CA GLU A 210 -35.21 -11.97 26.02
C GLU A 210 -35.45 -11.64 24.52
N GLY A 211 -34.96 -12.49 23.61
CA GLY A 211 -35.04 -12.30 22.17
C GLY A 211 -34.05 -11.28 21.57
N ARG A 212 -33.21 -10.66 22.42
CA ARG A 212 -32.19 -9.65 22.00
C ARG A 212 -30.96 -9.71 22.92
N LEU A 213 -30.47 -10.91 23.18
CA LEU A 213 -29.35 -11.15 24.11
C LEU A 213 -28.06 -10.48 23.67
N ASP A 214 -27.89 -10.24 22.39
CA ASP A 214 -26.77 -9.50 21.83
C ASP A 214 -26.79 -7.98 22.15
N GLU A 215 -27.92 -7.48 22.64
CA GLU A 215 -28.05 -6.09 23.13
C GLU A 215 -27.57 -5.91 24.58
N ILE A 216 -27.23 -6.99 25.31
CA ILE A 216 -26.75 -6.91 26.72
C ILE A 216 -25.43 -6.14 26.77
N PRO A 217 -25.36 -5.01 27.51
CA PRO A 217 -24.15 -4.24 27.64
C PRO A 217 -23.01 -5.03 28.30
N GLY A 218 -21.80 -4.96 27.75
CA GLY A 218 -20.61 -5.65 28.27
C GLY A 218 -20.49 -7.13 27.93
N LEU A 219 -21.53 -7.74 27.34
CA LEU A 219 -21.54 -9.17 27.03
C LEU A 219 -20.35 -9.62 26.20
N PHE A 220 -20.00 -8.84 25.17
CA PHE A 220 -18.93 -9.20 24.23
C PHE A 220 -17.54 -9.23 24.88
N GLY A 221 -17.36 -8.51 26.00
CA GLY A 221 -16.12 -8.56 26.79
C GLY A 221 -15.99 -9.81 27.67
N LEU A 222 -17.08 -10.53 27.93
CA LEU A 222 -17.10 -11.72 28.79
C LEU A 222 -16.83 -13.03 28.02
N MET A 223 -16.91 -13.01 26.70
CA MET A 223 -16.82 -14.21 25.87
C MET A 223 -15.42 -14.84 25.93
N LYS A 224 -15.36 -16.16 25.94
CA LYS A 224 -14.12 -16.94 25.85
C LYS A 224 -13.78 -17.21 24.37
N PRO A 225 -12.51 -17.45 24.06
CA PRO A 225 -12.15 -17.93 22.72
C PRO A 225 -12.86 -19.23 22.36
N MET A 226 -13.29 -19.36 21.10
CA MET A 226 -13.74 -20.62 20.53
C MET A 226 -12.59 -21.66 20.61
N PRO A 227 -12.87 -22.92 20.90
CA PRO A 227 -11.82 -23.97 20.93
C PRO A 227 -10.98 -23.98 19.65
N GLY A 228 -9.65 -23.92 19.80
CA GLY A 228 -8.71 -23.91 18.70
C GLY A 228 -8.54 -22.57 17.95
N ALA A 229 -9.37 -21.56 18.20
CA ALA A 229 -9.34 -20.28 17.46
C ALA A 229 -8.01 -19.55 17.59
N ILE A 230 -7.46 -19.44 18.79
CA ILE A 230 -6.20 -18.73 19.04
C ILE A 230 -5.04 -19.37 18.25
N ASP A 231 -4.88 -20.70 18.38
CA ASP A 231 -3.83 -21.45 17.69
C ASP A 231 -4.00 -21.37 16.16
N ALA A 232 -5.26 -21.42 15.69
CA ALA A 232 -5.57 -21.27 14.27
C ALA A 232 -5.14 -19.90 13.71
N MET A 233 -5.36 -18.81 14.45
CA MET A 233 -4.93 -17.48 14.02
C MET A 233 -3.40 -17.37 13.96
N HIS A 234 -2.69 -17.92 14.94
CA HIS A 234 -1.23 -17.95 14.93
C HIS A 234 -0.66 -18.82 13.80
N GLU A 235 -1.35 -19.88 13.38
CA GLU A 235 -0.94 -20.67 12.23
C GLU A 235 -1.22 -19.94 10.92
N LEU A 236 -2.45 -19.48 10.71
CA LEU A 236 -2.87 -18.81 9.47
C LEU A 236 -2.07 -17.53 9.19
N GLN A 237 -1.69 -16.73 10.20
CA GLN A 237 -0.90 -15.53 9.97
C GLN A 237 0.45 -15.77 9.29
N LYS A 238 0.98 -17.00 9.37
CA LYS A 238 2.24 -17.36 8.70
C LYS A 238 2.09 -17.33 7.17
N HIS A 239 0.90 -17.66 6.66
CA HIS A 239 0.62 -17.86 5.24
C HIS A 239 -0.37 -16.83 4.66
N TYR A 240 -1.22 -16.24 5.50
CA TYR A 240 -2.32 -15.35 5.10
C TYR A 240 -2.17 -13.95 5.67
N ASP A 241 -2.77 -12.94 4.98
CA ASP A 241 -2.94 -11.56 5.45
C ASP A 241 -4.28 -11.48 6.20
N LEU A 242 -4.24 -11.65 7.54
CA LEU A 242 -5.43 -11.81 8.38
C LEU A 242 -6.01 -10.46 8.80
N PHE A 243 -7.34 -10.34 8.73
CA PHE A 243 -8.12 -9.25 9.30
C PHE A 243 -9.37 -9.79 9.99
N ILE A 244 -9.79 -9.13 11.06
CA ILE A 244 -11.14 -9.33 11.60
C ILE A 244 -12.14 -8.54 10.78
N LEU A 245 -13.26 -9.17 10.43
CA LEU A 245 -14.40 -8.54 9.76
C LEU A 245 -15.69 -8.95 10.50
N SER A 246 -16.11 -8.13 11.46
CA SER A 246 -17.21 -8.43 12.35
C SER A 246 -18.29 -7.37 12.31
N THR A 247 -19.47 -7.72 12.85
CA THR A 247 -20.59 -6.80 13.03
C THR A 247 -20.81 -6.58 14.53
N ALA A 248 -21.06 -5.35 14.96
CA ALA A 248 -21.50 -5.06 16.31
C ALA A 248 -23.00 -4.76 16.30
N PRO A 249 -23.81 -5.31 17.23
CA PRO A 249 -25.23 -5.02 17.31
C PRO A 249 -25.49 -3.52 17.43
N TRP A 250 -26.38 -2.98 16.58
CA TRP A 250 -26.60 -1.53 16.47
C TRP A 250 -27.07 -0.89 17.77
N LYS A 251 -27.85 -1.62 18.55
CA LYS A 251 -28.41 -1.15 19.84
C LYS A 251 -27.52 -1.46 21.05
N ASN A 252 -26.35 -2.05 20.84
CA ASN A 252 -25.37 -2.31 21.90
C ASN A 252 -24.07 -1.52 21.63
N PRO A 253 -23.98 -0.25 22.06
CA PRO A 253 -22.77 0.55 21.85
C PRO A 253 -21.50 -0.05 22.49
N SER A 254 -21.65 -0.80 23.62
CA SER A 254 -20.50 -1.42 24.28
C SER A 254 -19.85 -2.52 23.42
N ALA A 255 -20.61 -3.20 22.57
CA ALA A 255 -20.12 -4.28 21.72
C ALA A 255 -18.94 -3.84 20.82
N TRP A 256 -18.91 -2.57 20.41
CA TRP A 256 -17.81 -2.01 19.59
C TRP A 256 -16.49 -1.97 20.36
N SER A 257 -16.50 -1.44 21.57
CA SER A 257 -15.32 -1.37 22.43
C SER A 257 -14.96 -2.72 23.04
N ASP A 258 -15.94 -3.54 23.36
CA ASP A 258 -15.74 -4.88 23.92
C ASP A 258 -15.00 -5.80 22.93
N LYS A 259 -15.40 -5.77 21.64
CA LYS A 259 -14.72 -6.53 20.58
C LYS A 259 -13.26 -6.12 20.43
N VAL A 260 -12.97 -4.81 20.45
CA VAL A 260 -11.57 -4.32 20.40
C VAL A 260 -10.80 -4.77 21.64
N SER A 261 -11.41 -4.66 22.83
CA SER A 261 -10.77 -5.07 24.09
C SER A 261 -10.50 -6.57 24.14
N TRP A 262 -11.43 -7.37 23.61
CA TRP A 262 -11.25 -8.82 23.49
C TRP A 262 -10.07 -9.17 22.58
N VAL A 263 -9.99 -8.55 21.40
CA VAL A 263 -8.88 -8.74 20.46
C VAL A 263 -7.55 -8.34 21.08
N THR A 264 -7.51 -7.20 21.76
CA THR A 264 -6.30 -6.74 22.48
C THR A 264 -5.86 -7.72 23.56
N LYS A 265 -6.81 -8.38 24.22
CA LYS A 265 -6.51 -9.35 25.27
C LYS A 265 -5.97 -10.68 24.76
N TYR A 266 -6.47 -11.19 23.64
CA TYR A 266 -6.22 -12.56 23.20
C TYR A 266 -5.38 -12.69 21.93
N LEU A 267 -5.38 -11.68 21.05
CA LEU A 267 -4.83 -11.74 19.69
C LEU A 267 -4.24 -10.40 19.20
N ASP A 268 -3.74 -9.53 20.12
CA ASP A 268 -3.15 -8.23 19.72
C ASP A 268 -1.94 -8.40 18.80
N ASP A 269 -1.16 -9.46 19.00
CA ASP A 269 0.01 -9.80 18.18
C ASP A 269 -0.34 -10.18 16.73
N VAL A 270 -1.57 -10.65 16.48
CA VAL A 270 -2.08 -11.01 15.15
C VAL A 270 -2.87 -9.86 14.51
N PHE A 271 -3.78 -9.23 15.29
CA PHE A 271 -4.78 -8.30 14.76
C PHE A 271 -4.62 -6.85 15.18
N HIS A 272 -3.45 -6.44 15.68
CA HIS A 272 -3.20 -5.03 16.01
C HIS A 272 -3.46 -4.14 14.79
N LYS A 273 -4.46 -3.23 14.90
CA LYS A 273 -4.93 -2.35 13.80
C LYS A 273 -5.43 -3.09 12.54
N ARG A 274 -5.90 -4.33 12.70
CA ARG A 274 -6.37 -5.20 11.62
C ARG A 274 -7.81 -5.63 11.85
N MET A 275 -8.69 -4.69 12.18
CA MET A 275 -10.09 -4.96 12.51
C MET A 275 -11.01 -4.00 11.76
N VAL A 276 -12.04 -4.56 11.14
CA VAL A 276 -13.14 -3.85 10.50
C VAL A 276 -14.45 -4.27 11.18
N ILE A 277 -15.21 -3.30 11.67
CA ILE A 277 -16.56 -3.52 12.18
C ILE A 277 -17.55 -2.87 11.23
N THR A 278 -18.45 -3.66 10.64
CA THR A 278 -19.38 -3.19 9.61
C THR A 278 -20.63 -4.08 9.53
N HIS A 279 -21.74 -3.52 9.04
CA HIS A 279 -22.94 -4.26 8.65
C HIS A 279 -22.97 -4.55 7.13
N ARG A 280 -21.87 -4.26 6.42
CA ARG A 280 -21.75 -4.41 4.98
C ARG A 280 -20.43 -5.10 4.66
N LYS A 281 -20.33 -6.42 4.97
CA LYS A 281 -19.14 -7.25 4.72
C LYS A 281 -18.83 -7.39 3.23
N ASP A 282 -19.86 -7.28 2.37
CA ASP A 282 -19.77 -7.24 0.91
C ASP A 282 -18.90 -6.09 0.34
N LEU A 283 -18.73 -5.00 1.08
CA LEU A 283 -17.86 -3.89 0.65
C LEU A 283 -16.36 -4.15 0.89
N CYS A 284 -16.01 -5.20 1.63
CA CYS A 284 -14.62 -5.56 1.90
C CYS A 284 -14.08 -6.50 0.82
N GLN A 285 -12.85 -6.25 0.38
CA GLN A 285 -12.20 -7.06 -0.66
C GLN A 285 -11.17 -8.00 -0.05
N GLY A 286 -11.37 -9.30 -0.18
CA GLY A 286 -10.48 -10.35 0.29
C GLY A 286 -10.68 -11.64 -0.51
N ASP A 287 -9.81 -12.62 -0.26
CA ASP A 287 -9.85 -13.91 -0.94
C ASP A 287 -10.80 -14.89 -0.22
N TYR A 288 -10.82 -14.82 1.12
CA TYR A 288 -11.65 -15.66 1.98
C TYR A 288 -12.34 -14.85 3.08
N LEU A 289 -13.55 -15.27 3.45
CA LEU A 289 -14.27 -14.82 4.65
C LEU A 289 -14.73 -16.04 5.45
N ILE A 290 -14.26 -16.15 6.69
CA ILE A 290 -14.71 -17.19 7.64
C ILE A 290 -15.79 -16.59 8.52
N ASP A 291 -17.01 -17.10 8.42
CA ASP A 291 -18.21 -16.54 9.09
C ASP A 291 -19.23 -17.67 9.33
N ASP A 292 -19.93 -17.65 10.46
CA ASP A 292 -20.92 -18.68 10.84
C ASP A 292 -22.27 -18.54 10.12
N ARG A 293 -22.50 -17.41 9.43
CA ARG A 293 -23.81 -17.12 8.81
C ARG A 293 -23.74 -16.10 7.68
N GLY A 294 -24.61 -16.28 6.68
CA GLY A 294 -24.69 -15.43 5.48
C GLY A 294 -25.41 -14.08 5.68
N LYS A 295 -25.21 -13.40 6.84
CA LYS A 295 -25.85 -12.10 7.15
C LYS A 295 -24.88 -10.94 6.97
N ASN A 296 -25.40 -9.71 6.98
CA ASN A 296 -24.63 -8.47 6.93
C ASN A 296 -23.69 -8.37 5.70
N GLY A 297 -24.09 -8.95 4.55
CA GLY A 297 -23.33 -8.94 3.33
C GLY A 297 -22.32 -10.09 3.19
N THR A 298 -22.32 -11.09 4.08
CA THR A 298 -21.44 -12.26 3.99
C THR A 298 -21.74 -13.09 2.74
N SER A 299 -23.04 -13.33 2.43
CA SER A 299 -23.45 -14.06 1.22
C SER A 299 -23.09 -13.34 -0.09
N GLU A 300 -22.92 -12.04 -0.07
CA GLU A 300 -22.54 -11.21 -1.22
C GLU A 300 -21.02 -10.88 -1.25
N PHE A 301 -20.24 -11.45 -0.33
CA PHE A 301 -18.80 -11.25 -0.32
C PHE A 301 -18.15 -11.76 -1.61
N ALA A 302 -17.28 -10.94 -2.22
CA ALA A 302 -16.72 -11.24 -3.53
C ALA A 302 -15.71 -12.40 -3.56
N GLY A 303 -15.11 -12.74 -2.40
CA GLY A 303 -14.22 -13.89 -2.24
C GLY A 303 -14.98 -15.17 -1.86
N GLU A 304 -14.25 -16.20 -1.44
CA GLU A 304 -14.84 -17.46 -0.98
C GLU A 304 -15.32 -17.32 0.49
N TRP A 305 -16.61 -17.58 0.72
CA TRP A 305 -17.13 -17.70 2.08
C TRP A 305 -16.95 -19.13 2.60
N ILE A 306 -16.24 -19.24 3.71
CA ILE A 306 -16.04 -20.46 4.49
C ILE A 306 -17.06 -20.42 5.63
N GLU A 307 -18.13 -21.19 5.51
CA GLU A 307 -19.23 -21.23 6.50
C GLU A 307 -18.79 -22.05 7.72
N PHE A 308 -18.30 -21.36 8.76
CA PHE A 308 -17.85 -21.96 10.02
C PHE A 308 -19.02 -22.58 10.78
N GLY A 309 -18.84 -23.76 11.36
CA GLY A 309 -19.92 -24.51 12.02
C GLY A 309 -20.78 -25.35 11.09
N SER A 310 -20.52 -25.29 9.76
CA SER A 310 -21.18 -26.16 8.78
C SER A 310 -20.67 -27.61 8.84
N GLU A 311 -21.36 -28.52 8.16
CA GLU A 311 -20.91 -29.92 8.02
C GLU A 311 -19.50 -30.03 7.44
N ARG A 312 -19.13 -29.13 6.53
CA ARG A 312 -17.80 -29.10 5.91
C ARG A 312 -16.74 -28.47 6.78
N PHE A 313 -17.08 -27.46 7.57
CA PHE A 313 -16.15 -26.71 8.42
C PHE A 313 -16.66 -26.64 9.87
N PRO A 314 -16.82 -27.80 10.54
CA PRO A 314 -17.41 -27.84 11.88
C PRO A 314 -16.56 -27.18 12.96
N ASP A 315 -15.25 -27.06 12.74
CA ASP A 315 -14.28 -26.49 13.67
C ASP A 315 -13.04 -25.89 12.96
N TRP A 316 -12.13 -25.34 13.75
CA TRP A 316 -10.90 -24.72 13.27
C TRP A 316 -9.92 -25.71 12.61
N ASN A 317 -9.93 -26.99 12.98
CA ASN A 317 -9.03 -27.97 12.35
C ASN A 317 -9.39 -28.18 10.89
N ASN A 318 -10.68 -28.27 10.58
CA ASN A 318 -11.15 -28.42 9.20
C ASN A 318 -10.91 -27.17 8.36
N VAL A 319 -11.03 -25.98 8.93
CA VAL A 319 -10.68 -24.72 8.26
C VAL A 319 -9.19 -24.64 7.97
N LEU A 320 -8.33 -25.00 8.95
CA LEU A 320 -6.88 -25.02 8.77
C LEU A 320 -6.46 -26.02 7.69
N GLU A 321 -6.97 -27.26 7.72
CA GLU A 321 -6.68 -28.27 6.71
C GLU A 321 -7.03 -27.77 5.32
N TYR A 322 -8.22 -27.17 5.16
CA TYR A 322 -8.67 -26.63 3.89
C TYR A 322 -7.78 -25.50 3.37
N LEU A 323 -7.49 -24.49 4.22
CA LEU A 323 -6.68 -23.35 3.81
C LEU A 323 -5.22 -23.74 3.55
N ASN A 324 -4.63 -24.65 4.35
CA ASN A 324 -3.27 -25.13 4.11
C ASN A 324 -3.14 -25.92 2.78
N ALA A 325 -4.18 -26.62 2.36
CA ALA A 325 -4.21 -27.28 1.05
C ALA A 325 -4.28 -26.30 -0.14
N LYS A 326 -4.75 -25.06 0.08
CA LYS A 326 -4.81 -24.00 -0.95
C LYS A 326 -3.49 -23.25 -1.14
N GLU A 327 -2.51 -23.46 -0.27
CA GLU A 327 -1.17 -22.86 -0.35
C GLU A 327 -0.15 -23.76 -1.10
N GLN A 328 -0.50 -25.01 -1.35
CA GLN A 328 0.31 -25.95 -2.16
C GLN A 328 -0.01 -25.77 -3.66
#